data_82b36894120026e49d487e69c66a294d
#
_entry.id   82b36894120026e49d487e69c66a294d
#
_cell.length_a   1.000
_cell.length_b   1.000
_cell.length_c   1.000
_cell.angle_alpha   90.00
_cell.angle_beta   90.00
_cell.angle_gamma   90.00
#
_symmetry.space_group_name_H-M   'P 1'
#
loop_
_entity.id
_entity.type
_entity.pdbx_description
1 polymer ?
#
loop_
_entity_poly.entity_id
_entity_poly.type
_entity_poly.pdbx_seq_one_letter_code
_entity_poly.pdbx_strand_id
1 'polypeptide(L)'
;MKLNILRADPAGNITVFVLDPVEKAKRAAIAEKIMAIPSLKAEQVGYACPAEDDVDGHMEMMGGEFCGNATRAYGMYIAQQRGGPSAVRLRVSGCDHVVTAQVDLKAGTARAEMPCPRSVRRAAAGGREGTLVDLGGIAHFVVEGAAPSEAFFHTAEGVFADIPALDACGVIFLDAEKRSMTPLVKVIETGSLVWEGSCGSGTVACAVAQSEGMQSGGFSCEYAQPAGKVRASVERQNGRVIAAAIGGPVTLGEVMCIDLPEA
;
A
#
# COMPACT_ATOMS: atom_id res chain seq x y z
N MET A 1 -5.73 -22.56 18.26
CA MET A 1 -6.37 -22.46 16.93
C MET A 1 -5.33 -22.62 15.84
N LYS A 2 -5.47 -23.60 14.94
CA LYS A 2 -4.51 -23.81 13.83
C LYS A 2 -4.96 -23.01 12.60
N LEU A 3 -4.02 -22.32 11.96
CA LEU A 3 -4.25 -21.54 10.75
C LEU A 3 -3.15 -21.75 9.73
N ASN A 4 -3.53 -21.94 8.48
CA ASN A 4 -2.62 -21.92 7.35
C ASN A 4 -2.36 -20.47 6.96
N ILE A 5 -1.10 -20.09 6.93
CA ILE A 5 -0.67 -18.75 6.58
C ILE A 5 0.36 -18.76 5.46
N LEU A 6 0.42 -17.66 4.73
CA LEU A 6 1.43 -17.37 3.73
C LEU A 6 2.10 -16.04 4.08
N ARG A 7 3.42 -16.04 4.27
CA ARG A 7 4.19 -14.81 4.39
C ARG A 7 4.57 -14.30 3.01
N ALA A 8 4.26 -13.07 2.71
CA ALA A 8 4.66 -12.40 1.47
C ALA A 8 5.47 -11.14 1.79
N ASP A 9 6.48 -10.88 0.96
CA ASP A 9 7.33 -9.70 1.06
C ASP A 9 7.26 -8.90 -0.25
N PRO A 10 6.36 -7.94 -0.35
CA PRO A 10 6.25 -7.04 -1.47
C PRO A 10 7.17 -5.80 -1.29
N ALA A 11 8.48 -6.00 -1.40
CA ALA A 11 9.50 -4.96 -1.25
C ALA A 11 9.53 -4.31 0.15
N GLY A 12 9.46 -5.14 1.20
CA GLY A 12 9.67 -4.73 2.59
C GLY A 12 8.40 -4.41 3.38
N ASN A 13 7.22 -4.38 2.76
CA ASN A 13 5.94 -4.26 3.48
C ASN A 13 5.36 -5.66 3.74
N ILE A 14 5.93 -6.36 4.71
CA ILE A 14 5.65 -7.78 4.95
C ILE A 14 4.20 -8.00 5.33
N THR A 15 3.50 -8.77 4.48
CA THR A 15 2.11 -9.15 4.69
C THR A 15 2.02 -10.64 5.00
N VAL A 16 1.27 -11.00 6.05
CA VAL A 16 0.89 -12.38 6.30
C VAL A 16 -0.56 -12.59 5.87
N PHE A 17 -0.78 -13.48 4.91
CA PHE A 17 -2.12 -13.88 4.51
C PHE A 17 -2.58 -15.08 5.31
N VAL A 18 -3.74 -14.98 5.95
CA VAL A 18 -4.45 -16.09 6.56
C VAL A 18 -5.30 -16.73 5.47
N LEU A 19 -5.02 -18.00 5.15
CA LEU A 19 -5.65 -18.69 4.03
C LEU A 19 -6.92 -19.44 4.42
N ASP A 20 -7.09 -19.74 5.72
CA ASP A 20 -8.29 -20.38 6.24
C ASP A 20 -9.40 -19.33 6.48
N PRO A 21 -10.67 -19.73 6.33
CA PRO A 21 -11.79 -18.87 6.64
C PRO A 21 -11.79 -18.40 8.10
N VAL A 22 -11.84 -17.10 8.33
CA VAL A 22 -11.92 -16.49 9.66
C VAL A 22 -13.11 -15.55 9.73
N GLU A 23 -13.93 -15.70 10.77
CA GLU A 23 -15.04 -14.80 11.06
C GLU A 23 -14.53 -13.35 11.22
N LYS A 24 -15.21 -12.39 10.60
CA LYS A 24 -14.79 -10.98 10.60
C LYS A 24 -14.54 -10.42 12.00
N ALA A 25 -15.40 -10.78 12.97
CA ALA A 25 -15.28 -10.32 14.35
C ALA A 25 -13.99 -10.79 15.08
N LYS A 26 -13.34 -11.87 14.60
CA LYS A 26 -12.13 -12.42 15.20
C LYS A 26 -10.84 -11.92 14.54
N ARG A 27 -10.94 -11.26 13.38
CA ARG A 27 -9.79 -10.94 12.53
C ARG A 27 -8.80 -9.99 13.21
N ALA A 28 -9.28 -8.95 13.88
CA ALA A 28 -8.41 -8.00 14.57
C ALA A 28 -7.54 -8.67 15.64
N ALA A 29 -8.15 -9.49 16.50
CA ALA A 29 -7.43 -10.21 17.56
C ALA A 29 -6.45 -11.26 17.00
N ILE A 30 -6.78 -11.91 15.89
CA ILE A 30 -5.89 -12.84 15.19
C ILE A 30 -4.73 -12.11 14.55
N ALA A 31 -4.98 -10.96 13.90
CA ALA A 31 -3.94 -10.14 13.30
C ALA A 31 -2.93 -9.66 14.34
N GLU A 32 -3.40 -9.18 15.49
CA GLU A 32 -2.53 -8.79 16.61
C GLU A 32 -1.62 -9.93 17.04
N LYS A 33 -2.15 -11.14 17.23
CA LYS A 33 -1.38 -12.33 17.59
C LYS A 33 -0.35 -12.72 16.53
N ILE A 34 -0.70 -12.64 15.24
CA ILE A 34 0.21 -12.94 14.13
C ILE A 34 1.35 -11.91 14.09
N MET A 35 1.02 -10.62 14.20
CA MET A 35 2.02 -9.55 14.20
C MET A 35 2.96 -9.60 15.42
N ALA A 36 2.50 -10.19 16.53
CA ALA A 36 3.33 -10.42 17.72
C ALA A 36 4.34 -11.59 17.55
N ILE A 37 4.29 -12.35 16.45
CA ILE A 37 5.24 -13.44 16.18
C ILE A 37 6.51 -12.86 15.54
N PRO A 38 7.65 -12.76 16.27
CA PRO A 38 8.84 -12.06 15.78
C PRO A 38 9.44 -12.65 14.49
N SER A 39 9.33 -13.97 14.31
CA SER A 39 9.88 -14.67 13.14
C SER A 39 9.16 -14.34 11.84
N LEU A 40 7.90 -13.93 11.90
CA LEU A 40 7.11 -13.54 10.72
C LEU A 40 7.46 -12.12 10.25
N LYS A 41 7.87 -11.23 11.17
CA LYS A 41 8.13 -9.81 10.90
C LYS A 41 6.97 -9.14 10.16
N ALA A 42 5.74 -9.58 10.48
CA ALA A 42 4.53 -9.08 9.81
C ALA A 42 4.28 -7.62 10.18
N GLU A 43 4.07 -6.79 9.17
CA GLU A 43 3.63 -5.39 9.33
C GLU A 43 2.11 -5.28 9.21
N GLN A 44 1.48 -6.24 8.54
CA GLN A 44 0.04 -6.28 8.31
C GLN A 44 -0.44 -7.71 8.04
N VAL A 45 -1.76 -7.91 8.18
CA VAL A 45 -2.41 -9.19 7.93
C VAL A 45 -3.54 -9.02 6.92
N GLY A 46 -3.56 -9.89 5.91
CA GLY A 46 -4.66 -10.04 4.96
C GLY A 46 -5.38 -11.38 5.17
N TYR A 47 -6.67 -11.43 4.90
CA TYR A 47 -7.49 -12.62 5.01
C TYR A 47 -7.98 -13.05 3.64
N ALA A 48 -7.66 -14.26 3.23
CA ALA A 48 -8.27 -14.86 2.05
C ALA A 48 -9.76 -15.11 2.33
N CYS A 49 -10.60 -14.65 1.42
CA CYS A 49 -12.04 -14.81 1.49
C CYS A 49 -12.53 -15.68 0.33
N PRO A 50 -13.72 -16.29 0.44
CA PRO A 50 -14.34 -16.96 -0.70
C PRO A 50 -14.45 -16.00 -1.89
N ALA A 51 -13.93 -16.41 -3.04
CA ALA A 51 -14.04 -15.64 -4.27
C ALA A 51 -15.40 -15.91 -4.93
N GLU A 52 -16.02 -14.87 -5.48
CA GLU A 52 -17.19 -14.98 -6.34
C GLU A 52 -16.75 -15.36 -7.76
N ASP A 53 -17.68 -15.83 -8.58
CA ASP A 53 -17.38 -16.37 -9.93
C ASP A 53 -16.75 -15.36 -10.89
N ASP A 54 -16.88 -14.06 -10.62
CA ASP A 54 -16.37 -12.97 -11.46
C ASP A 54 -14.92 -12.56 -11.17
N VAL A 55 -14.30 -13.12 -10.12
CA VAL A 55 -12.92 -12.79 -9.69
C VAL A 55 -12.07 -14.03 -9.47
N ASP A 56 -10.77 -13.87 -9.61
CA ASP A 56 -9.80 -14.94 -9.39
C ASP A 56 -9.47 -15.16 -7.92
N GLY A 57 -9.65 -14.13 -7.09
CA GLY A 57 -9.44 -14.18 -5.66
C GLY A 57 -10.09 -13.00 -4.93
N HIS A 58 -10.34 -13.20 -3.64
CA HIS A 58 -10.88 -12.19 -2.74
C HIS A 58 -10.02 -12.09 -1.48
N MET A 59 -9.64 -10.90 -1.08
CA MET A 59 -8.80 -10.64 0.09
C MET A 59 -9.30 -9.40 0.84
N GLU A 60 -9.36 -9.50 2.15
CA GLU A 60 -9.65 -8.37 3.02
C GLU A 60 -8.48 -8.10 3.96
N MET A 61 -8.09 -6.85 4.10
CA MET A 61 -7.09 -6.42 5.08
C MET A 61 -7.69 -6.41 6.49
N MET A 62 -6.83 -6.52 7.50
CA MET A 62 -7.21 -6.60 8.90
C MET A 62 -8.05 -5.41 9.38
N GLY A 63 -7.84 -4.20 8.86
CA GLY A 63 -8.61 -3.00 9.14
C GLY A 63 -9.70 -2.69 8.09
N GLY A 64 -9.82 -3.50 7.03
CA GLY A 64 -10.76 -3.25 5.92
C GLY A 64 -10.30 -2.19 4.92
N GLU A 65 -9.09 -1.68 5.06
CA GLU A 65 -8.46 -0.71 4.17
C GLU A 65 -8.04 -1.32 2.83
N PHE A 66 -7.76 -0.49 1.84
CA PHE A 66 -7.07 -0.89 0.61
C PHE A 66 -5.55 -0.85 0.81
N CYS A 67 -4.87 -1.94 0.46
CA CYS A 67 -3.41 -2.01 0.45
C CYS A 67 -2.89 -2.52 -0.89
N GLY A 68 -2.26 -1.64 -1.69
CA GLY A 68 -1.72 -2.01 -2.99
C GLY A 68 -0.56 -3.02 -2.91
N ASN A 69 0.27 -2.96 -1.87
CA ASN A 69 1.34 -3.93 -1.63
C ASN A 69 0.76 -5.33 -1.35
N ALA A 70 -0.24 -5.43 -0.47
CA ALA A 70 -0.94 -6.68 -0.21
C ALA A 70 -1.67 -7.19 -1.47
N THR A 71 -2.33 -6.30 -2.22
CA THR A 71 -3.05 -6.64 -3.45
C THR A 71 -2.13 -7.30 -4.49
N ARG A 72 -0.97 -6.70 -4.78
CA ARG A 72 -0.02 -7.28 -5.75
C ARG A 72 0.62 -8.58 -5.24
N ALA A 73 0.84 -8.70 -3.93
CA ALA A 73 1.37 -9.92 -3.33
C ALA A 73 0.35 -11.06 -3.35
N TYR A 74 -0.92 -10.76 -3.03
CA TYR A 74 -2.00 -11.75 -3.13
C TYR A 74 -2.26 -12.16 -4.58
N GLY A 75 -2.19 -11.22 -5.52
CA GLY A 75 -2.25 -11.51 -6.96
C GLY A 75 -1.16 -12.47 -7.42
N MET A 76 0.07 -12.30 -6.93
CA MET A 76 1.19 -13.22 -7.18
C MET A 76 0.87 -14.64 -6.66
N TYR A 77 0.33 -14.74 -5.44
CA TYR A 77 -0.09 -16.02 -4.86
C TYR A 77 -1.18 -16.70 -5.70
N ILE A 78 -2.25 -15.98 -6.05
CA ILE A 78 -3.34 -16.52 -6.87
C ILE A 78 -2.83 -16.96 -8.25
N ALA A 79 -1.98 -16.16 -8.89
CA ALA A 79 -1.37 -16.53 -10.17
C ALA A 79 -0.58 -17.84 -10.06
N GLN A 80 0.19 -18.01 -8.99
CA GLN A 80 0.96 -19.23 -8.75
C GLN A 80 0.04 -20.45 -8.56
N GLN A 81 -1.06 -20.30 -7.81
CA GLN A 81 -2.03 -21.39 -7.58
C GLN A 81 -2.80 -21.79 -8.86
N ARG A 82 -2.98 -20.85 -9.78
CA ARG A 82 -3.78 -21.07 -11.02
C ARG A 82 -2.94 -21.43 -12.24
N GLY A 83 -1.68 -21.75 -12.08
CA GLY A 83 -0.80 -22.18 -13.17
C GLY A 83 -0.25 -21.04 -14.04
N GLY A 84 -0.22 -19.80 -13.49
CA GLY A 84 0.56 -18.70 -14.03
C GLY A 84 -0.13 -17.73 -14.96
N PRO A 85 -1.41 -17.31 -14.74
CA PRO A 85 -1.99 -16.21 -15.50
C PRO A 85 -1.19 -14.93 -15.24
N SER A 86 -0.96 -14.12 -16.29
CA SER A 86 -0.27 -12.84 -16.19
C SER A 86 -1.15 -11.71 -15.64
N ALA A 87 -2.46 -11.90 -15.62
CA ALA A 87 -3.44 -10.97 -15.08
C ALA A 87 -4.38 -11.73 -14.13
N VAL A 88 -4.57 -11.17 -12.93
CA VAL A 88 -5.39 -11.74 -11.87
C VAL A 88 -6.39 -10.69 -11.42
N ARG A 89 -7.67 -11.03 -11.47
CA ARG A 89 -8.77 -10.17 -11.05
C ARG A 89 -9.08 -10.40 -9.59
N LEU A 90 -8.99 -9.37 -8.79
CA LEU A 90 -9.12 -9.46 -7.33
C LEU A 90 -10.22 -8.55 -6.81
N ARG A 91 -11.02 -9.07 -5.89
CA ARG A 91 -11.82 -8.26 -4.97
C ARG A 91 -10.97 -8.00 -3.72
N VAL A 92 -10.85 -6.74 -3.33
CA VAL A 92 -10.02 -6.36 -2.18
C VAL A 92 -10.78 -5.37 -1.30
N SER A 93 -10.53 -5.42 0.01
CA SER A 93 -11.10 -4.45 0.94
C SER A 93 -10.70 -3.01 0.58
N GLY A 94 -11.51 -2.04 0.97
CA GLY A 94 -11.26 -0.61 0.72
C GLY A 94 -11.37 -0.19 -0.75
N CYS A 95 -11.84 -1.09 -1.64
CA CYS A 95 -12.05 -0.83 -3.04
C CYS A 95 -13.43 -1.34 -3.48
N ASP A 96 -14.19 -0.52 -4.19
CA ASP A 96 -15.56 -0.81 -4.61
C ASP A 96 -15.65 -1.51 -5.99
N HIS A 97 -14.51 -1.65 -6.67
CA HIS A 97 -14.40 -2.30 -7.96
C HIS A 97 -13.35 -3.43 -7.95
N VAL A 98 -13.37 -4.28 -8.96
CA VAL A 98 -12.40 -5.36 -9.16
C VAL A 98 -11.07 -4.76 -9.57
N VAL A 99 -10.01 -5.07 -8.83
CA VAL A 99 -8.64 -4.64 -9.11
C VAL A 99 -7.90 -5.70 -9.90
N THR A 100 -7.16 -5.30 -10.92
CA THR A 100 -6.32 -6.21 -11.69
C THR A 100 -4.87 -6.14 -11.20
N ALA A 101 -4.34 -7.29 -10.80
CA ALA A 101 -2.91 -7.47 -10.58
C ALA A 101 -2.26 -8.09 -11.84
N GLN A 102 -1.23 -7.41 -12.38
CA GLN A 102 -0.38 -7.96 -13.44
C GLN A 102 0.81 -8.67 -12.79
N VAL A 103 1.02 -9.94 -13.15
CA VAL A 103 2.00 -10.80 -12.49
C VAL A 103 2.99 -11.36 -13.51
N ASP A 104 4.26 -11.29 -13.20
CA ASP A 104 5.33 -12.01 -13.87
C ASP A 104 6.00 -12.96 -12.87
N LEU A 105 5.59 -14.23 -12.90
CA LEU A 105 6.13 -15.27 -12.01
C LEU A 105 7.61 -15.55 -12.29
N LYS A 106 8.09 -15.36 -13.54
CA LYS A 106 9.49 -15.60 -13.89
C LYS A 106 10.40 -14.51 -13.35
N ALA A 107 9.95 -13.25 -13.46
CA ALA A 107 10.66 -12.10 -12.91
C ALA A 107 10.46 -11.93 -11.40
N GLY A 108 9.49 -12.61 -10.79
CA GLY A 108 9.12 -12.43 -9.39
C GLY A 108 8.56 -11.04 -9.11
N THR A 109 7.82 -10.46 -10.07
CA THR A 109 7.27 -9.11 -9.94
C THR A 109 5.75 -9.11 -10.11
N ALA A 110 5.11 -8.19 -9.41
CA ALA A 110 3.69 -7.93 -9.60
C ALA A 110 3.40 -6.41 -9.57
N ARG A 111 2.38 -6.01 -10.32
CA ARG A 111 1.87 -4.65 -10.41
C ARG A 111 0.38 -4.67 -10.09
N ALA A 112 -0.09 -3.75 -9.25
CA ALA A 112 -1.52 -3.59 -8.96
C ALA A 112 -1.96 -2.15 -9.29
N GLU A 113 -3.20 -2.04 -9.73
CA GLU A 113 -3.89 -0.76 -9.86
C GLU A 113 -4.02 -0.09 -8.49
N MET A 114 -3.97 1.23 -8.49
CA MET A 114 -4.10 2.07 -7.31
C MET A 114 -5.21 3.09 -7.51
N PRO A 115 -5.87 3.54 -6.44
CA PRO A 115 -6.82 4.63 -6.54
C PRO A 115 -6.18 5.88 -7.17
N CYS A 116 -6.93 6.54 -8.06
CA CYS A 116 -6.56 7.86 -8.55
C CYS A 116 -6.79 8.90 -7.44
N PRO A 117 -5.98 9.97 -7.37
CA PRO A 117 -6.18 11.00 -6.38
C PRO A 117 -7.54 11.70 -6.55
N ARG A 118 -8.26 11.89 -5.43
CA ARG A 118 -9.47 12.71 -5.37
C ARG A 118 -9.16 14.18 -5.54
N SER A 119 -8.03 14.61 -4.95
CA SER A 119 -7.51 15.97 -5.13
C SER A 119 -5.99 16.00 -5.07
N VAL A 120 -5.43 16.98 -5.77
CA VAL A 120 -4.00 17.30 -5.75
C VAL A 120 -3.88 18.81 -5.63
N ARG A 121 -3.14 19.31 -4.64
CA ARG A 121 -2.94 20.75 -4.45
C ARG A 121 -1.57 21.05 -3.86
N ARG A 122 -1.08 22.25 -4.13
CA ARG A 122 0.11 22.77 -3.43
C ARG A 122 -0.24 23.08 -1.98
N ALA A 123 0.68 22.79 -1.09
CA ALA A 123 0.58 23.09 0.33
C ALA A 123 1.96 23.48 0.87
N ALA A 124 2.01 24.14 2.02
CA ALA A 124 3.26 24.53 2.66
C ALA A 124 3.22 24.20 4.15
N ALA A 125 4.33 23.72 4.67
CA ALA A 125 4.54 23.47 6.10
C ALA A 125 6.03 23.63 6.45
N GLY A 126 6.35 24.16 7.62
CA GLY A 126 7.72 24.30 8.10
C GLY A 126 8.65 25.10 7.15
N GLY A 127 8.11 26.09 6.44
CA GLY A 127 8.84 26.88 5.43
C GLY A 127 9.18 26.10 4.14
N ARG A 128 8.56 24.94 3.91
CA ARG A 128 8.71 24.12 2.70
C ARG A 128 7.39 24.04 1.94
N GLU A 129 7.47 24.18 0.64
CA GLU A 129 6.36 23.87 -0.27
C GLU A 129 6.39 22.40 -0.65
N GLY A 130 5.22 21.85 -0.89
CA GLY A 130 5.06 20.46 -1.32
C GLY A 130 3.73 20.22 -2.01
N THR A 131 3.45 18.99 -2.35
CA THR A 131 2.22 18.58 -3.01
C THR A 131 1.41 17.70 -2.05
N LEU A 132 0.19 18.13 -1.73
CA LEU A 132 -0.78 17.33 -0.98
C LEU A 132 -1.61 16.51 -1.95
N VAL A 133 -1.58 15.20 -1.77
CA VAL A 133 -2.29 14.21 -2.60
C VAL A 133 -3.27 13.45 -1.73
N ASP A 134 -4.56 13.63 -1.98
CA ASP A 134 -5.66 12.90 -1.35
C ASP A 134 -6.04 11.69 -2.22
N LEU A 135 -5.85 10.49 -1.70
CA LEU A 135 -6.18 9.22 -2.38
C LEU A 135 -7.51 8.61 -1.90
N GLY A 136 -8.21 9.30 -0.99
CA GLY A 136 -9.43 8.81 -0.36
C GLY A 136 -9.14 7.82 0.76
N GLY A 137 -9.49 8.17 2.00
CA GLY A 137 -9.10 7.43 3.21
C GLY A 137 -7.67 7.73 3.66
N ILE A 138 -6.73 7.91 2.74
CA ILE A 138 -5.36 8.33 3.04
C ILE A 138 -4.92 9.54 2.20
N ALA A 139 -4.21 10.48 2.84
CA ALA A 139 -3.60 11.62 2.15
C ALA A 139 -2.12 11.73 2.48
N HIS A 140 -1.32 12.16 1.50
CA HIS A 140 0.12 12.35 1.66
C HIS A 140 0.55 13.76 1.28
N PHE A 141 1.34 14.38 2.15
CA PHE A 141 2.07 15.60 1.85
C PHE A 141 3.48 15.23 1.39
N VAL A 142 3.74 15.34 0.10
CA VAL A 142 5.05 15.08 -0.50
C VAL A 142 5.88 16.34 -0.43
N VAL A 143 7.01 16.28 0.23
CA VAL A 143 7.92 17.43 0.45
C VAL A 143 9.35 17.07 0.08
N GLU A 144 10.04 17.97 -0.60
CA GLU A 144 11.47 17.88 -0.93
C GLU A 144 12.32 18.79 -0.04
N GLY A 145 13.56 18.36 0.23
CA GLY A 145 14.54 19.14 0.96
C GLY A 145 14.25 19.32 2.45
N ALA A 146 13.25 18.60 3.00
CA ALA A 146 13.05 18.49 4.44
C ALA A 146 13.75 17.22 4.96
N ALA A 147 14.44 17.34 6.08
CA ALA A 147 15.00 16.17 6.75
C ALA A 147 13.87 15.33 7.39
N PRO A 148 13.86 14.00 7.21
CA PRO A 148 12.86 13.13 7.83
C PRO A 148 12.87 13.29 9.35
N SER A 149 11.73 13.69 9.94
CA SER A 149 11.58 13.84 11.37
C SER A 149 10.10 13.89 11.78
N GLU A 150 9.79 13.40 12.99
CA GLU A 150 8.47 13.54 13.60
C GLU A 150 8.12 15.01 13.87
N ALA A 151 9.11 15.83 14.24
CA ALA A 151 8.91 17.27 14.44
C ALA A 151 8.40 17.97 13.18
N PHE A 152 8.93 17.59 12.00
CA PHE A 152 8.40 18.13 10.74
C PHE A 152 6.99 17.63 10.47
N PHE A 153 6.69 16.35 10.76
CA PHE A 153 5.34 15.80 10.62
C PHE A 153 4.34 16.62 11.45
N HIS A 154 4.61 16.85 12.72
CA HIS A 154 3.74 17.67 13.60
C HIS A 154 3.54 19.09 13.09
N THR A 155 4.59 19.69 12.50
CA THR A 155 4.47 21.01 11.86
C THR A 155 3.55 20.96 10.61
N ALA A 156 3.54 19.82 9.92
CA ALA A 156 2.76 19.62 8.71
C ALA A 156 1.33 19.12 8.95
N GLU A 157 0.96 18.70 10.15
CA GLU A 157 -0.39 18.15 10.43
C GLU A 157 -1.53 19.05 9.95
N GLY A 158 -1.35 20.37 10.05
CA GLY A 158 -2.36 21.34 9.61
C GLY A 158 -2.70 21.28 8.12
N VAL A 159 -1.83 20.71 7.24
CA VAL A 159 -2.13 20.64 5.80
C VAL A 159 -3.24 19.63 5.49
N PHE A 160 -3.54 18.72 6.41
CA PHE A 160 -4.58 17.68 6.26
C PHE A 160 -5.96 18.10 6.80
N ALA A 161 -6.05 19.24 7.50
CA ALA A 161 -7.24 19.64 8.27
C ALA A 161 -8.53 19.73 7.45
N ASP A 162 -8.44 20.09 6.18
CA ASP A 162 -9.59 20.28 5.29
C ASP A 162 -10.01 19.01 4.53
N ILE A 163 -9.31 17.88 4.74
CA ILE A 163 -9.63 16.63 4.05
C ILE A 163 -10.57 15.82 4.94
N PRO A 164 -11.80 15.55 4.50
CA PRO A 164 -12.76 14.80 5.30
C PRO A 164 -12.46 13.30 5.31
N ALA A 165 -12.85 12.63 6.38
CA ALA A 165 -12.88 11.17 6.50
C ALA A 165 -11.55 10.48 6.15
N LEU A 166 -10.43 11.01 6.70
CA LEU A 166 -9.15 10.34 6.63
C LEU A 166 -9.05 9.23 7.69
N ASP A 167 -8.62 8.05 7.25
CA ASP A 167 -8.21 6.96 8.13
C ASP A 167 -6.71 7.08 8.48
N ALA A 168 -5.93 7.66 7.54
CA ALA A 168 -4.51 7.92 7.73
C ALA A 168 -4.04 9.19 6.99
N CYS A 169 -2.95 9.79 7.47
CA CYS A 169 -2.25 10.85 6.75
C CYS A 169 -0.73 10.69 6.89
N GLY A 170 0.02 11.08 5.88
CA GLY A 170 1.47 10.88 5.89
C GLY A 170 2.26 12.05 5.30
N VAL A 171 3.45 12.24 5.81
CA VAL A 171 4.48 13.07 5.16
C VAL A 171 5.44 12.15 4.43
N ILE A 172 5.64 12.44 3.15
CA ILE A 172 6.60 11.72 2.32
C ILE A 172 7.79 12.64 2.06
N PHE A 173 8.91 12.31 2.68
CA PHE A 173 10.16 13.02 2.47
C PHE A 173 10.81 12.50 1.19
N LEU A 174 10.68 13.24 0.10
CA LEU A 174 11.16 12.86 -1.23
C LEU A 174 12.55 13.46 -1.48
N ASP A 175 13.46 12.62 -1.95
CA ASP A 175 14.71 13.03 -2.62
C ASP A 175 14.57 12.65 -4.10
N ALA A 176 14.17 13.62 -4.92
CA ALA A 176 13.88 13.38 -6.33
C ALA A 176 15.14 13.03 -7.13
N GLU A 177 16.30 13.59 -6.77
CA GLU A 177 17.58 13.32 -7.46
C GLU A 177 18.02 11.86 -7.23
N LYS A 178 17.92 11.38 -5.99
CA LYS A 178 18.25 9.99 -5.64
C LYS A 178 17.10 9.01 -5.92
N ARG A 179 15.93 9.51 -6.29
CA ARG A 179 14.72 8.70 -6.43
C ARG A 179 14.47 7.87 -5.18
N SER A 180 14.53 8.50 -4.03
CA SER A 180 14.27 7.87 -2.75
C SER A 180 13.24 8.63 -1.95
N MET A 181 12.53 7.92 -1.10
CA MET A 181 11.50 8.49 -0.23
C MET A 181 11.51 7.83 1.14
N THR A 182 11.19 8.61 2.16
CA THR A 182 11.01 8.13 3.53
C THR A 182 9.59 8.48 3.97
N PRO A 183 8.70 7.48 4.16
CA PRO A 183 7.32 7.73 4.55
C PRO A 183 7.18 7.73 6.07
N LEU A 184 6.46 8.73 6.60
CA LEU A 184 6.03 8.81 7.98
C LEU A 184 4.51 8.98 8.00
N VAL A 185 3.79 7.98 8.51
CA VAL A 185 2.33 7.88 8.40
C VAL A 185 1.69 7.83 9.78
N LYS A 186 0.65 8.62 9.98
CA LYS A 186 -0.22 8.62 11.15
C LYS A 186 -1.52 7.88 10.85
N VAL A 187 -1.83 6.88 11.65
CA VAL A 187 -3.15 6.22 11.67
C VAL A 187 -4.06 7.04 12.58
N ILE A 188 -5.16 7.54 12.04
CA ILE A 188 -6.02 8.51 12.76
C ILE A 188 -6.70 7.86 13.97
N GLU A 189 -7.26 6.65 13.80
CA GLU A 189 -8.00 5.95 14.85
C GLU A 189 -7.15 5.70 16.11
N THR A 190 -5.90 5.27 15.93
CA THR A 190 -4.99 4.93 17.04
C THR A 190 -4.10 6.08 17.46
N GLY A 191 -3.98 7.12 16.61
CA GLY A 191 -3.01 8.20 16.78
C GLY A 191 -1.55 7.77 16.61
N SER A 192 -1.29 6.53 16.22
CA SER A 192 0.07 5.99 16.05
C SER A 192 0.77 6.63 14.86
N LEU A 193 2.03 6.99 15.04
CA LEU A 193 2.92 7.55 14.01
C LEU A 193 3.98 6.49 13.66
N VAL A 194 4.03 6.09 12.40
CA VAL A 194 4.82 4.95 11.94
C VAL A 194 5.75 5.35 10.81
N TRP A 195 7.04 5.08 10.99
CA TRP A 195 8.02 5.08 9.90
C TRP A 195 7.81 3.80 9.07
N GLU A 196 7.20 3.94 7.90
CA GLU A 196 6.96 2.76 7.05
C GLU A 196 8.23 2.33 6.32
N GLY A 197 8.46 1.02 6.28
CA GLY A 197 9.52 0.43 5.50
C GLY A 197 9.27 0.56 3.99
N SER A 198 8.00 0.46 3.58
CA SER A 198 7.57 0.60 2.19
C SER A 198 6.10 1.03 2.12
N CYS A 199 5.84 2.19 1.53
CA CYS A 199 4.53 2.80 1.40
C CYS A 199 4.07 2.84 -0.06
N GLY A 200 3.04 2.05 -0.40
CA GLY A 200 2.49 2.01 -1.75
C GLY A 200 1.76 3.30 -2.15
N SER A 201 0.88 3.82 -1.28
CA SER A 201 0.15 5.07 -1.50
C SER A 201 1.07 6.29 -1.53
N GLY A 202 2.08 6.33 -0.66
CA GLY A 202 3.13 7.35 -0.69
C GLY A 202 3.95 7.31 -1.98
N THR A 203 4.21 6.12 -2.53
CA THR A 203 4.90 5.95 -3.82
C THR A 203 4.07 6.56 -4.97
N VAL A 204 2.75 6.33 -4.97
CA VAL A 204 1.83 6.98 -5.92
C VAL A 204 1.84 8.49 -5.73
N ALA A 205 1.77 8.97 -4.49
CA ALA A 205 1.79 10.41 -4.20
C ALA A 205 3.06 11.09 -4.75
N CYS A 206 4.24 10.43 -4.63
CA CYS A 206 5.48 10.93 -5.25
C CYS A 206 5.38 11.02 -6.78
N ALA A 207 4.84 9.99 -7.44
CA ALA A 207 4.67 10.00 -8.90
C ALA A 207 3.68 11.08 -9.34
N VAL A 208 2.61 11.29 -8.58
CA VAL A 208 1.64 12.38 -8.81
C VAL A 208 2.31 13.74 -8.68
N ALA A 209 3.08 13.95 -7.61
CA ALA A 209 3.79 15.21 -7.37
C ALA A 209 4.83 15.50 -8.48
N GLN A 210 5.65 14.52 -8.84
CA GLN A 210 6.68 14.69 -9.86
C GLN A 210 6.14 14.82 -11.29
N SER A 211 4.92 14.33 -11.54
CA SER A 211 4.23 14.54 -12.83
C SER A 211 3.38 15.80 -12.88
N GLU A 212 3.42 16.64 -11.85
CA GLU A 212 2.71 17.91 -11.83
C GLU A 212 3.17 18.79 -13.01
N GLY A 213 2.21 19.44 -13.69
CA GLY A 213 2.47 20.22 -14.91
C GLY A 213 2.37 19.43 -16.23
N MET A 214 2.41 18.10 -16.20
CA MET A 214 2.13 17.30 -17.40
C MET A 214 0.65 17.39 -17.76
N GLN A 215 0.34 17.75 -19.00
CA GLN A 215 -1.04 17.83 -19.48
C GLN A 215 -1.57 16.45 -19.86
N SER A 216 -0.74 15.61 -20.49
CA SER A 216 -1.10 14.24 -20.91
C SER A 216 0.13 13.36 -21.00
N GLY A 217 -0.07 12.04 -20.89
CA GLY A 217 0.95 11.03 -21.00
C GLY A 217 1.30 10.35 -19.69
N GLY A 218 2.14 9.34 -19.76
CA GLY A 218 2.56 8.51 -18.65
C GLY A 218 3.80 9.03 -17.94
N PHE A 219 3.82 8.96 -16.62
CA PHE A 219 5.01 9.12 -15.80
C PHE A 219 5.23 7.84 -14.99
N SER A 220 6.48 7.39 -14.90
CA SER A 220 6.84 6.23 -14.09
C SER A 220 8.20 6.43 -13.44
N CYS A 221 8.28 6.13 -12.15
CA CYS A 221 9.52 6.19 -11.39
C CYS A 221 9.57 5.06 -10.37
N GLU A 222 10.75 4.51 -10.15
CA GLU A 222 11.03 3.58 -9.07
C GLU A 222 11.70 4.35 -7.93
N TYR A 223 11.13 4.24 -6.73
CA TYR A 223 11.63 4.91 -5.54
C TYR A 223 12.24 3.90 -4.57
N ALA A 224 13.47 4.17 -4.14
CA ALA A 224 14.07 3.49 -3.00
C ALA A 224 13.38 3.97 -1.72
N GLN A 225 13.02 3.02 -0.86
CA GLN A 225 12.40 3.23 0.46
C GLN A 225 13.22 2.46 1.50
N PRO A 226 13.01 2.69 2.81
CA PRO A 226 13.85 2.05 3.83
C PRO A 226 13.98 0.53 3.71
N ALA A 227 12.92 -0.18 3.33
CA ALA A 227 12.93 -1.64 3.26
C ALA A 227 12.92 -2.22 1.84
N GLY A 228 12.80 -1.40 0.78
CA GLY A 228 12.79 -1.93 -0.57
C GLY A 228 12.58 -0.88 -1.64
N LYS A 229 12.28 -1.33 -2.86
CA LYS A 229 11.99 -0.46 -4.00
C LYS A 229 10.62 -0.73 -4.55
N VAL A 230 9.85 0.33 -4.77
CA VAL A 230 8.54 0.28 -5.38
C VAL A 230 8.49 1.25 -6.54
N ARG A 231 7.98 0.80 -7.66
CA ARG A 231 7.73 1.62 -8.84
C ARG A 231 6.28 2.12 -8.79
N ALA A 232 6.07 3.42 -8.96
CA ALA A 232 4.75 3.94 -9.29
C ALA A 232 4.70 4.33 -10.77
N SER A 233 3.51 4.22 -11.34
CA SER A 233 3.17 4.78 -12.64
C SER A 233 1.85 5.50 -12.57
N VAL A 234 1.76 6.66 -13.21
CA VAL A 234 0.54 7.44 -13.34
C VAL A 234 0.33 7.83 -14.80
N GLU A 235 -0.91 7.86 -15.24
CA GLU A 235 -1.31 8.36 -16.54
C GLU A 235 -2.10 9.65 -16.35
N ARG A 236 -1.77 10.69 -17.12
CA ARG A 236 -2.47 11.97 -17.08
C ARG A 236 -3.21 12.23 -18.39
N GLN A 237 -4.37 12.83 -18.25
CA GLN A 237 -5.16 13.37 -19.36
C GLN A 237 -5.80 14.69 -18.92
N ASN A 238 -5.62 15.73 -19.71
CA ASN A 238 -6.09 17.10 -19.40
C ASN A 238 -5.66 17.58 -18.01
N GLY A 239 -4.40 17.32 -17.64
CA GLY A 239 -3.82 17.67 -16.35
C GLY A 239 -4.27 16.81 -15.16
N ARG A 240 -5.21 15.88 -15.34
CA ARG A 240 -5.72 15.00 -14.29
C ARG A 240 -5.06 13.62 -14.35
N VAL A 241 -4.83 13.00 -13.21
CA VAL A 241 -4.44 11.59 -13.12
C VAL A 241 -5.67 10.73 -13.38
N ILE A 242 -5.61 9.89 -14.41
CA ILE A 242 -6.70 9.01 -14.83
C ILE A 242 -6.43 7.54 -14.57
N ALA A 243 -5.18 7.19 -14.29
CA ALA A 243 -4.77 5.86 -13.86
C ALA A 243 -3.53 5.95 -12.99
N ALA A 244 -3.45 5.09 -12.01
CA ALA A 244 -2.30 4.92 -11.14
C ALA A 244 -2.04 3.44 -10.87
N ALA A 245 -0.78 3.06 -10.65
CA ALA A 245 -0.45 1.72 -10.25
C ALA A 245 0.90 1.69 -9.53
N ILE A 246 1.09 0.67 -8.69
CA ILE A 246 2.39 0.33 -8.11
C ILE A 246 2.85 -1.03 -8.58
N GLY A 247 4.16 -1.24 -8.62
CA GLY A 247 4.77 -2.52 -9.00
C GLY A 247 6.16 -2.67 -8.42
N GLY A 248 6.65 -3.90 -8.45
CA GLY A 248 7.99 -4.23 -7.97
C GLY A 248 8.09 -5.70 -7.60
N PRO A 249 9.22 -6.11 -6.99
CA PRO A 249 9.44 -7.48 -6.58
C PRO A 249 8.42 -7.92 -5.52
N VAL A 250 8.09 -9.20 -5.55
CA VAL A 250 7.28 -9.89 -4.53
C VAL A 250 7.94 -11.24 -4.27
N THR A 251 8.26 -11.49 -3.01
CA THR A 251 8.72 -12.82 -2.58
C THR A 251 7.62 -13.48 -1.77
N LEU A 252 7.21 -14.68 -2.17
CA LEU A 252 6.30 -15.53 -1.42
C LEU A 252 7.09 -16.58 -0.64
N GLY A 253 6.75 -16.75 0.61
CA GLY A 253 7.19 -17.90 1.41
C GLY A 253 6.41 -19.16 1.07
N GLU A 254 6.67 -20.22 1.82
CA GLU A 254 5.86 -21.43 1.79
C GLU A 254 4.61 -21.25 2.66
N VAL A 255 3.55 -21.97 2.32
CA VAL A 255 2.36 -22.05 3.19
C VAL A 255 2.75 -22.86 4.42
N MET A 256 2.52 -22.30 5.58
CA MET A 256 2.83 -22.91 6.86
C MET A 256 1.60 -22.93 7.79
N CYS A 257 1.52 -23.94 8.64
CA CYS A 257 0.50 -24.01 9.69
C CYS A 257 1.07 -23.43 10.99
N ILE A 258 0.40 -22.43 11.55
CA ILE A 258 0.72 -21.89 12.87
C ILE A 258 -0.36 -22.29 13.88
N ASP A 259 0.02 -22.41 15.15
CA ASP A 259 -0.91 -22.65 16.25
C ASP A 259 -0.97 -21.41 17.15
N LEU A 260 -2.09 -20.70 17.11
CA LEU A 260 -2.34 -19.54 17.93
C LEU A 260 -3.08 -19.93 19.20
N PRO A 261 -2.73 -19.37 20.37
CA PRO A 261 -3.48 -19.59 21.60
C PRO A 261 -4.94 -19.16 21.39
N GLU A 262 -5.86 -19.96 21.94
CA GLU A 262 -7.27 -19.58 21.93
C GLU A 262 -7.48 -18.25 22.67
N ALA A 263 -8.45 -17.48 22.22
CA ALA A 263 -8.77 -16.17 22.78
C ALA A 263 -9.52 -16.31 24.10
#